data_8adf601beb4c97d0b584e1820a4f89ac
#
_entry.id   8adf601beb4c97d0b584e1820a4f89ac
#
_cell.length_a   1.000
_cell.length_b   1.000
_cell.length_c   1.000
_cell.angle_alpha   90.00
_cell.angle_beta   90.00
_cell.angle_gamma   90.00
#
_symmetry.space_group_name_H-M   'P 1'
#
loop_
_entity.id
_entity.type
_entity.pdbx_description
1 polymer ?
#
loop_
_entity_poly.entity_id
_entity_poly.type
_entity_poly.pdbx_seq_one_letter_code
_entity_poly.pdbx_strand_id
1 'polypeptide(L)'
;MLSHRMYHDAIIANDAVLTLGEKDVVLNFLPFTHVFERAWSYLCLSEGAQLAVNLRPADVLQSLQEVHPTCMCAVPRFWEKVYAGVQEKIRQSNPVQRKLLHEALQVGKAYNVHYKMRGLIPPVSLRLRYAFFEKTVIALLKRTLGFENANFFPTAGAAIPPVVEEFVHSAGINMVAGYGLTESTATVSCDRGGQPKTIGSVGRLIGGLQLKFGEDNEILLRGTSITKGYYRKDEATRAAIDEDGWFHTGDAGYLKNGELFLTDRIKDLFKTSNGKYIAPQMIESKLVVDRYIDQIVVIADQRKFVSALIVPEYNLLKDFAERHHIRFTDTADLCRNADINKMLLFRINTLQQEFAHYEPVSYTHLRAHETLSDL
;
A
#
# COMPACT_ATOMS: atom_id res chain seq x y z
N MET A 1 5.39 24.92 2.36
CA MET A 1 5.00 25.48 3.69
C MET A 1 3.54 25.18 3.94
N LEU A 2 3.21 24.63 5.11
CA LEU A 2 1.84 24.33 5.51
C LEU A 2 1.44 25.27 6.66
N SER A 3 0.24 25.83 6.60
CA SER A 3 -0.30 26.71 7.64
C SER A 3 -1.33 25.98 8.50
N HIS A 4 -1.63 26.50 9.69
CA HIS A 4 -2.71 25.98 10.54
C HIS A 4 -4.05 25.90 9.81
N ARG A 5 -4.36 26.91 8.97
CA ARG A 5 -5.58 26.91 8.18
C ARG A 5 -5.65 25.73 7.19
N MET A 6 -4.54 25.38 6.56
CA MET A 6 -4.50 24.22 5.65
C MET A 6 -4.79 22.92 6.38
N TYR A 7 -4.22 22.73 7.58
CA TYR A 7 -4.55 21.58 8.42
C TYR A 7 -6.02 21.59 8.86
N HIS A 8 -6.56 22.74 9.26
CA HIS A 8 -7.97 22.87 9.63
C HIS A 8 -8.89 22.50 8.46
N ASP A 9 -8.63 23.04 7.25
CA ASP A 9 -9.44 22.75 6.07
C ASP A 9 -9.31 21.27 5.65
N ALA A 10 -8.12 20.68 5.78
CA ALA A 10 -7.89 19.26 5.53
C ALA A 10 -8.63 18.37 6.56
N ILE A 11 -8.65 18.74 7.84
CA ILE A 11 -9.40 18.03 8.90
C ILE A 11 -10.89 17.99 8.55
N ILE A 12 -11.50 19.15 8.25
CA ILE A 12 -12.92 19.23 7.88
C ILE A 12 -13.23 18.36 6.65
N ALA A 13 -12.33 18.40 5.64
CA ALA A 13 -12.52 17.61 4.42
C ALA A 13 -12.43 16.09 4.65
N ASN A 14 -11.56 15.66 5.56
CA ASN A 14 -11.41 14.25 5.92
C ASN A 14 -12.53 13.78 6.86
N ASP A 15 -12.95 14.58 7.84
CA ASP A 15 -14.06 14.27 8.73
C ASP A 15 -15.37 14.04 7.95
N ALA A 16 -15.61 14.81 6.90
CA ALA A 16 -16.77 14.64 6.02
C ALA A 16 -16.83 13.28 5.30
N VAL A 17 -15.75 12.50 5.29
CA VAL A 17 -15.64 11.23 4.54
C VAL A 17 -15.22 10.04 5.40
N LEU A 18 -14.57 10.27 6.53
CA LEU A 18 -14.09 9.24 7.46
C LEU A 18 -14.98 9.25 8.73
N THR A 19 -15.48 8.09 9.10
CA THR A 19 -16.34 7.97 10.29
C THR A 19 -15.48 7.67 11.51
N LEU A 20 -15.00 8.71 12.17
CA LEU A 20 -14.19 8.65 13.39
C LEU A 20 -14.91 9.33 14.55
N GLY A 21 -14.69 8.90 15.79
CA GLY A 21 -15.31 9.52 16.96
C GLY A 21 -14.70 9.12 18.30
N GLU A 22 -15.28 9.59 19.39
CA GLU A 22 -14.78 9.42 20.78
C GLU A 22 -14.59 7.96 21.24
N LYS A 23 -15.27 7.01 20.58
CA LYS A 23 -15.16 5.58 20.91
C LYS A 23 -13.99 4.89 20.19
N ASP A 24 -13.35 5.58 19.24
CA ASP A 24 -12.26 5.01 18.49
C ASP A 24 -10.96 5.04 19.28
N VAL A 25 -10.23 3.94 19.20
CA VAL A 25 -8.88 3.78 19.72
C VAL A 25 -7.92 3.71 18.52
N VAL A 26 -7.03 4.67 18.45
CA VAL A 26 -6.13 4.86 17.31
C VAL A 26 -4.71 4.49 17.69
N LEU A 27 -4.08 3.60 16.92
CA LEU A 27 -2.66 3.29 17.06
C LEU A 27 -1.84 4.16 16.09
N ASN A 28 -1.02 5.06 16.63
CA ASN A 28 -0.07 5.86 15.89
C ASN A 28 1.29 5.18 15.85
N PHE A 29 1.82 4.85 14.66
CA PHE A 29 3.12 4.20 14.53
C PHE A 29 4.00 4.76 13.42
N LEU A 30 3.44 5.55 12.50
CA LEU A 30 4.23 6.24 11.50
C LEU A 30 4.92 7.47 12.10
N PRO A 31 5.99 8.00 11.48
CA PRO A 31 6.70 9.16 12.00
C PRO A 31 5.81 10.43 12.01
N PHE A 32 5.68 11.10 13.16
CA PHE A 32 4.97 12.40 13.26
C PHE A 32 5.62 13.53 12.47
N THR A 33 6.85 13.35 12.00
CA THR A 33 7.51 14.27 11.07
C THR A 33 6.89 14.21 9.68
N HIS A 34 6.24 13.10 9.32
CA HIS A 34 5.54 12.96 8.06
C HIS A 34 4.12 13.53 8.15
N VAL A 35 3.70 14.22 7.09
CA VAL A 35 2.40 14.91 7.03
C VAL A 35 1.22 13.96 7.21
N PHE A 36 1.30 12.73 6.74
CA PHE A 36 0.21 11.76 6.81
C PHE A 36 -0.15 11.43 8.26
N GLU A 37 0.83 11.01 9.08
CA GLU A 37 0.60 10.70 10.50
C GLU A 37 0.20 11.95 11.30
N ARG A 38 0.81 13.09 10.97
CA ARG A 38 0.52 14.35 11.65
C ARG A 38 -0.91 14.83 11.41
N ALA A 39 -1.35 14.85 10.15
CA ALA A 39 -2.71 15.27 9.81
C ALA A 39 -3.75 14.30 10.37
N TRP A 40 -3.47 12.99 10.30
CA TRP A 40 -4.28 11.95 10.90
C TRP A 40 -4.43 12.14 12.42
N SER A 41 -3.33 12.36 13.13
CA SER A 41 -3.36 12.60 14.58
C SER A 41 -4.17 13.84 14.95
N TYR A 42 -4.09 14.91 14.16
CA TYR A 42 -4.89 16.11 14.39
C TYR A 42 -6.39 15.85 14.16
N LEU A 43 -6.74 15.10 13.13
CA LEU A 43 -8.13 14.67 12.92
C LEU A 43 -8.63 13.82 14.11
N CYS A 44 -7.85 12.83 14.54
CA CYS A 44 -8.22 11.97 15.66
C CYS A 44 -8.44 12.75 16.96
N LEU A 45 -7.58 13.72 17.23
CA LEU A 45 -7.74 14.61 18.40
C LEU A 45 -8.94 15.52 18.27
N SER A 46 -9.27 16.04 17.08
CA SER A 46 -10.45 16.87 16.86
C SER A 46 -11.76 16.11 17.09
N GLU A 47 -11.77 14.82 16.77
CA GLU A 47 -12.92 13.92 16.94
C GLU A 47 -13.00 13.27 18.33
N GLY A 48 -12.04 13.58 19.21
CA GLY A 48 -12.02 13.07 20.59
C GLY A 48 -11.58 11.62 20.70
N ALA A 49 -10.97 11.03 19.67
CA ALA A 49 -10.51 9.65 19.69
C ALA A 49 -9.31 9.46 20.63
N GLN A 50 -9.21 8.27 21.22
CA GLN A 50 -8.09 7.90 22.08
C GLN A 50 -6.87 7.55 21.24
N LEU A 51 -5.71 8.20 21.48
CA LEU A 51 -4.45 7.92 20.80
C LEU A 51 -3.54 7.05 21.64
N ALA A 52 -3.10 5.92 21.08
CA ALA A 52 -2.00 5.08 21.57
C ALA A 52 -0.78 5.26 20.65
N VAL A 53 0.37 5.59 21.22
CA VAL A 53 1.58 5.88 20.44
C VAL A 53 2.57 4.73 20.55
N ASN A 54 2.87 4.13 19.40
CA ASN A 54 3.92 3.13 19.27
C ASN A 54 5.28 3.83 19.12
N LEU A 55 6.21 3.57 20.04
CA LEU A 55 7.49 4.28 20.09
C LEU A 55 8.51 3.78 19.07
N ARG A 56 8.44 2.51 18.68
CA ARG A 56 9.41 1.90 17.76
C ARG A 56 8.68 1.15 16.65
N PRO A 57 8.93 1.43 15.37
CA PRO A 57 8.27 0.74 14.26
C PRO A 57 8.36 -0.79 14.30
N ALA A 58 9.44 -1.33 14.88
CA ALA A 58 9.61 -2.78 15.04
C ALA A 58 8.58 -3.43 15.99
N ASP A 59 8.02 -2.67 16.92
CA ASP A 59 7.09 -3.17 17.94
C ASP A 59 5.62 -3.10 17.49
N VAL A 60 5.32 -2.63 16.28
CA VAL A 60 3.95 -2.38 15.82
C VAL A 60 3.03 -3.60 15.95
N LEU A 61 3.53 -4.81 15.67
CA LEU A 61 2.73 -6.03 15.80
C LEU A 61 2.40 -6.35 17.27
N GLN A 62 3.32 -6.10 18.19
CA GLN A 62 3.08 -6.22 19.62
C GLN A 62 2.08 -5.17 20.09
N SER A 63 2.27 -3.91 19.68
CA SER A 63 1.35 -2.82 20.02
C SER A 63 -0.08 -3.06 19.50
N LEU A 64 -0.24 -3.66 18.33
CA LEU A 64 -1.56 -4.08 17.82
C LEU A 64 -2.24 -5.09 18.76
N GLN A 65 -1.47 -6.05 19.29
CA GLN A 65 -1.97 -7.08 20.22
C GLN A 65 -2.30 -6.52 21.60
N GLU A 66 -1.67 -5.42 22.01
CA GLU A 66 -1.88 -4.78 23.31
C GLU A 66 -3.00 -3.73 23.26
N VAL A 67 -3.06 -2.98 22.17
CA VAL A 67 -3.98 -1.83 22.02
C VAL A 67 -5.33 -2.23 21.43
N HIS A 68 -5.35 -3.24 20.54
CA HIS A 68 -6.55 -3.65 19.79
C HIS A 68 -7.25 -2.48 19.11
N PRO A 69 -6.55 -1.70 18.27
CA PRO A 69 -7.06 -0.42 17.75
C PRO A 69 -8.28 -0.61 16.85
N THR A 70 -9.15 0.40 16.85
CA THR A 70 -10.25 0.50 15.88
C THR A 70 -9.77 1.12 14.58
N CYS A 71 -8.81 2.03 14.65
CA CYS A 71 -8.26 2.76 13.51
C CYS A 71 -6.73 2.88 13.61
N MET A 72 -6.07 2.95 12.46
CA MET A 72 -4.62 3.17 12.37
C MET A 72 -4.27 3.59 10.95
N CYS A 73 -3.50 4.66 10.77
CA CYS A 73 -2.87 4.94 9.49
C CYS A 73 -1.83 3.88 9.16
N ALA A 74 -1.80 3.43 7.92
CA ALA A 74 -0.85 2.44 7.47
C ALA A 74 -0.24 2.81 6.11
N VAL A 75 0.90 2.22 5.81
CA VAL A 75 1.53 2.25 4.49
C VAL A 75 1.41 0.87 3.85
N PRO A 76 1.47 0.75 2.50
CA PRO A 76 1.35 -0.52 1.81
C PRO A 76 2.29 -1.59 2.34
N ARG A 77 3.53 -1.23 2.69
CA ARG A 77 4.53 -2.14 3.26
C ARG A 77 4.08 -2.87 4.53
N PHE A 78 3.29 -2.21 5.36
CA PHE A 78 2.69 -2.84 6.53
C PHE A 78 1.76 -4.00 6.13
N TRP A 79 0.88 -3.76 5.16
CA TRP A 79 -0.07 -4.77 4.67
C TRP A 79 0.59 -5.90 3.90
N GLU A 80 1.67 -5.61 3.16
CA GLU A 80 2.49 -6.63 2.51
C GLU A 80 3.08 -7.60 3.53
N LYS A 81 3.62 -7.09 4.66
CA LYS A 81 4.13 -7.92 5.76
C LYS A 81 3.02 -8.74 6.43
N VAL A 82 1.86 -8.15 6.66
CA VAL A 82 0.67 -8.87 7.18
C VAL A 82 0.27 -9.98 6.20
N TYR A 83 0.16 -9.68 4.91
CA TYR A 83 -0.16 -10.66 3.87
C TYR A 83 0.85 -11.81 3.85
N ALA A 84 2.13 -11.50 3.77
CA ALA A 84 3.20 -12.49 3.75
C ALA A 84 3.18 -13.39 5.00
N GLY A 85 3.01 -12.80 6.19
CA GLY A 85 2.92 -13.52 7.45
C GLY A 85 1.72 -14.48 7.50
N VAL A 86 0.55 -14.04 7.03
CA VAL A 86 -0.64 -14.90 6.95
C VAL A 86 -0.45 -16.02 5.94
N GLN A 87 0.13 -15.74 4.76
CA GLN A 87 0.43 -16.76 3.76
C GLN A 87 1.41 -17.83 4.30
N GLU A 88 2.41 -17.40 5.07
CA GLU A 88 3.34 -18.33 5.72
C GLU A 88 2.64 -19.18 6.78
N LYS A 89 1.79 -18.58 7.61
CA LYS A 89 0.98 -19.32 8.59
C LYS A 89 0.07 -20.35 7.94
N ILE A 90 -0.57 -20.00 6.82
CA ILE A 90 -1.39 -20.92 6.04
C ILE A 90 -0.55 -22.12 5.54
N ARG A 91 0.67 -21.87 5.06
CA ARG A 91 1.56 -22.96 4.56
C ARG A 91 2.01 -23.90 5.67
N GLN A 92 2.28 -23.36 6.87
CA GLN A 92 2.69 -24.12 8.04
C GLN A 92 1.53 -24.88 8.72
N SER A 93 0.29 -24.50 8.41
CA SER A 93 -0.90 -25.11 8.98
C SER A 93 -1.12 -26.54 8.47
N ASN A 94 -1.79 -27.37 9.26
CA ASN A 94 -2.20 -28.71 8.81
C ASN A 94 -3.19 -28.62 7.63
N PRO A 95 -3.37 -29.71 6.84
CA PRO A 95 -4.20 -29.67 5.64
C PRO A 95 -5.66 -29.22 5.86
N VAL A 96 -6.25 -29.58 7.02
CA VAL A 96 -7.64 -29.20 7.36
C VAL A 96 -7.73 -27.69 7.63
N GLN A 97 -6.84 -27.17 8.47
CA GLN A 97 -6.78 -25.75 8.79
C GLN A 97 -6.49 -24.91 7.54
N ARG A 98 -5.57 -25.38 6.68
CA ARG A 98 -5.23 -24.71 5.41
C ARG A 98 -6.46 -24.63 4.50
N LYS A 99 -7.17 -25.73 4.32
CA LYS A 99 -8.40 -25.76 3.51
C LYS A 99 -9.45 -24.81 4.06
N LEU A 100 -9.65 -24.80 5.39
CA LEU A 100 -10.63 -23.95 6.04
C LEU A 100 -10.31 -22.45 5.91
N LEU A 101 -9.03 -22.07 6.09
CA LEU A 101 -8.57 -20.69 5.89
C LEU A 101 -8.73 -20.24 4.43
N HIS A 102 -8.36 -21.10 3.47
CA HIS A 102 -8.57 -20.79 2.06
C HIS A 102 -10.05 -20.60 1.73
N GLU A 103 -10.93 -21.48 2.22
CA GLU A 103 -12.37 -21.37 1.99
C GLU A 103 -12.94 -20.10 2.62
N ALA A 104 -12.54 -19.76 3.85
CA ALA A 104 -12.95 -18.53 4.52
C ALA A 104 -12.56 -17.26 3.73
N LEU A 105 -11.32 -17.20 3.23
CA LEU A 105 -10.85 -16.09 2.42
C LEU A 105 -11.55 -16.02 1.06
N GLN A 106 -11.84 -17.16 0.40
CA GLN A 106 -12.59 -17.18 -0.86
C GLN A 106 -14.03 -16.70 -0.66
N VAL A 107 -14.69 -17.13 0.42
CA VAL A 107 -16.03 -16.64 0.77
C VAL A 107 -16.00 -15.15 1.12
N GLY A 108 -14.97 -14.71 1.87
CA GLY A 108 -14.75 -13.31 2.17
C GLY A 108 -14.51 -12.46 0.92
N LYS A 109 -13.69 -12.95 -0.03
CA LYS A 109 -13.48 -12.31 -1.33
C LYS A 109 -14.80 -12.17 -2.10
N ALA A 110 -15.53 -13.26 -2.24
CA ALA A 110 -16.82 -13.24 -2.93
C ALA A 110 -17.76 -12.21 -2.29
N TYR A 111 -17.91 -12.22 -0.97
CA TYR A 111 -18.82 -11.35 -0.24
C TYR A 111 -18.37 -9.89 -0.26
N ASN A 112 -17.14 -9.60 0.19
CA ASN A 112 -16.66 -8.23 0.37
C ASN A 112 -16.21 -7.59 -0.95
N VAL A 113 -15.41 -8.30 -1.77
CA VAL A 113 -14.80 -7.71 -2.98
C VAL A 113 -15.76 -7.75 -4.16
N HIS A 114 -16.42 -8.92 -4.42
CA HIS A 114 -17.24 -9.04 -5.61
C HIS A 114 -18.66 -8.45 -5.46
N TYR A 115 -19.16 -8.34 -4.23
CA TYR A 115 -20.50 -7.77 -3.98
C TYR A 115 -20.45 -6.45 -3.21
N LYS A 116 -20.02 -6.46 -1.94
CA LYS A 116 -20.14 -5.30 -1.05
C LYS A 116 -19.37 -4.07 -1.58
N MET A 117 -18.13 -4.24 -1.99
CA MET A 117 -17.32 -3.15 -2.56
C MET A 117 -17.90 -2.59 -3.86
N ARG A 118 -18.69 -3.37 -4.59
CA ARG A 118 -19.36 -2.93 -5.83
C ARG A 118 -20.75 -2.35 -5.58
N GLY A 119 -21.18 -2.26 -4.33
CA GLY A 119 -22.54 -1.81 -3.98
C GLY A 119 -23.64 -2.82 -4.35
N LEU A 120 -23.28 -4.09 -4.57
CA LEU A 120 -24.22 -5.17 -4.94
C LEU A 120 -24.69 -5.93 -3.71
N ILE A 121 -25.92 -6.47 -3.76
CA ILE A 121 -26.48 -7.26 -2.69
C ILE A 121 -26.06 -8.73 -2.88
N PRO A 122 -25.32 -9.34 -1.92
CA PRO A 122 -24.92 -10.73 -2.02
C PRO A 122 -26.13 -11.67 -1.91
N PRO A 123 -26.12 -12.83 -2.62
CA PRO A 123 -27.14 -13.89 -2.45
C PRO A 123 -27.23 -14.37 -1.00
N VAL A 124 -28.43 -14.81 -0.58
CA VAL A 124 -28.68 -15.24 0.81
C VAL A 124 -27.73 -16.38 1.23
N SER A 125 -27.47 -17.35 0.37
CA SER A 125 -26.53 -18.44 0.63
C SER A 125 -25.11 -17.95 0.90
N LEU A 126 -24.62 -16.95 0.15
CA LEU A 126 -23.31 -16.36 0.36
C LEU A 126 -23.27 -15.55 1.67
N ARG A 127 -24.37 -14.84 2.01
CA ARG A 127 -24.48 -14.10 3.27
C ARG A 127 -24.38 -15.02 4.48
N LEU A 128 -25.08 -16.16 4.46
CA LEU A 128 -25.04 -17.14 5.55
C LEU A 128 -23.66 -17.78 5.68
N ARG A 129 -23.03 -18.18 4.56
CA ARG A 129 -21.67 -18.70 4.58
C ARG A 129 -20.66 -17.69 5.11
N TYR A 130 -20.75 -16.43 4.65
CA TYR A 130 -19.86 -15.37 5.13
C TYR A 130 -20.06 -15.13 6.62
N ALA A 131 -21.29 -15.02 7.12
CA ALA A 131 -21.58 -14.83 8.54
C ALA A 131 -21.03 -15.97 9.43
N PHE A 132 -21.03 -17.21 8.93
CA PHE A 132 -20.37 -18.31 9.62
C PHE A 132 -18.86 -18.13 9.70
N PHE A 133 -18.18 -17.86 8.57
CA PHE A 133 -16.73 -17.68 8.55
C PHE A 133 -16.29 -16.40 9.26
N GLU A 134 -17.08 -15.33 9.19
CA GLU A 134 -16.81 -14.08 9.89
C GLU A 134 -16.75 -14.27 11.41
N LYS A 135 -17.69 -15.08 11.96
CA LYS A 135 -17.75 -15.36 13.41
C LYS A 135 -16.76 -16.43 13.87
N THR A 136 -16.15 -17.16 12.97
CA THR A 136 -15.25 -18.28 13.29
C THR A 136 -13.82 -18.00 12.81
N VAL A 137 -13.52 -18.38 11.59
CA VAL A 137 -12.16 -18.36 11.03
C VAL A 137 -11.63 -16.95 10.83
N ILE A 138 -12.45 -16.04 10.29
CA ILE A 138 -12.08 -14.65 10.05
C ILE A 138 -11.93 -13.90 11.39
N ALA A 139 -12.83 -14.15 12.36
CA ALA A 139 -12.69 -13.57 13.69
C ALA A 139 -11.39 -14.01 14.38
N LEU A 140 -11.02 -15.28 14.25
CA LEU A 140 -9.76 -15.80 14.80
C LEU A 140 -8.56 -15.15 14.10
N LEU A 141 -8.60 -15.02 12.77
CA LEU A 141 -7.56 -14.35 12.00
C LEU A 141 -7.39 -12.89 12.45
N LYS A 142 -8.49 -12.12 12.54
CA LYS A 142 -8.48 -10.73 13.00
C LYS A 142 -7.90 -10.61 14.42
N ARG A 143 -8.32 -11.46 15.34
CA ARG A 143 -7.79 -11.49 16.72
C ARG A 143 -6.30 -11.80 16.74
N THR A 144 -5.84 -12.77 15.92
CA THR A 144 -4.41 -13.09 15.83
C THR A 144 -3.58 -11.92 15.32
N LEU A 145 -4.17 -11.03 14.52
CA LEU A 145 -3.52 -9.83 13.98
C LEU A 145 -3.74 -8.57 14.84
N GLY A 146 -4.60 -8.62 15.88
CA GLY A 146 -4.97 -7.45 16.70
C GLY A 146 -6.01 -6.52 16.02
N PHE A 147 -6.78 -7.05 15.06
CA PHE A 147 -7.77 -6.29 14.28
C PHE A 147 -9.22 -6.65 14.59
N GLU A 148 -9.50 -7.29 15.73
CA GLU A 148 -10.87 -7.70 16.08
C GLU A 148 -11.84 -6.52 16.26
N ASN A 149 -11.33 -5.37 16.69
CA ASN A 149 -12.10 -4.13 16.90
C ASN A 149 -12.06 -3.19 15.70
N ALA A 150 -11.49 -3.63 14.57
CA ALA A 150 -11.25 -2.81 13.39
C ALA A 150 -12.51 -2.08 12.88
N ASN A 151 -12.45 -0.75 12.82
CA ASN A 151 -13.38 0.12 12.13
C ASN A 151 -12.89 0.38 10.70
N PHE A 152 -11.78 1.13 10.55
CA PHE A 152 -11.15 1.34 9.25
C PHE A 152 -9.66 1.71 9.38
N PHE A 153 -8.91 1.49 8.30
CA PHE A 153 -7.46 1.73 8.23
C PHE A 153 -7.09 2.56 7.00
N PRO A 154 -6.91 3.89 7.14
CA PRO A 154 -6.37 4.71 6.06
C PRO A 154 -5.01 4.20 5.60
N THR A 155 -4.85 4.00 4.30
CA THR A 155 -3.62 3.47 3.71
C THR A 155 -3.21 4.30 2.51
N ALA A 156 -2.02 4.88 2.56
CA ALA A 156 -1.48 5.76 1.53
C ALA A 156 0.06 5.77 1.54
N GLY A 157 0.66 6.57 0.66
CA GLY A 157 2.10 6.85 0.62
C GLY A 157 2.88 6.06 -0.44
N ALA A 158 2.32 4.97 -0.95
CA ALA A 158 2.85 4.22 -2.09
C ALA A 158 1.71 3.43 -2.78
N ALA A 159 1.99 2.83 -3.92
CA ALA A 159 1.03 1.95 -4.59
C ALA A 159 0.76 0.69 -3.74
N ILE A 160 -0.51 0.33 -3.60
CA ILE A 160 -0.92 -0.89 -2.89
C ILE A 160 -0.98 -2.03 -3.92
N PRO A 161 -0.25 -3.15 -3.72
CA PRO A 161 -0.38 -4.29 -4.60
C PRO A 161 -1.83 -4.82 -4.60
N PRO A 162 -2.49 -4.98 -5.77
CA PRO A 162 -3.90 -5.37 -5.84
C PRO A 162 -4.24 -6.65 -5.09
N VAL A 163 -3.32 -7.63 -5.08
CA VAL A 163 -3.50 -8.90 -4.36
C VAL A 163 -3.50 -8.70 -2.83
N VAL A 164 -2.75 -7.72 -2.33
CA VAL A 164 -2.69 -7.38 -0.91
C VAL A 164 -3.97 -6.66 -0.50
N GLU A 165 -4.42 -5.68 -1.27
CA GLU A 165 -5.67 -4.97 -1.04
C GLU A 165 -6.86 -5.95 -1.06
N GLU A 166 -6.93 -6.83 -2.07
CA GLU A 166 -7.94 -7.87 -2.18
C GLU A 166 -7.94 -8.80 -0.97
N PHE A 167 -6.75 -9.23 -0.50
CA PHE A 167 -6.63 -10.07 0.69
C PHE A 167 -7.17 -9.38 1.94
N VAL A 168 -6.80 -8.11 2.17
CA VAL A 168 -7.24 -7.34 3.35
C VAL A 168 -8.76 -7.24 3.38
N HIS A 169 -9.39 -6.91 2.26
CA HIS A 169 -10.85 -6.88 2.16
C HIS A 169 -11.49 -8.27 2.29
N SER A 170 -10.84 -9.31 1.74
CA SER A 170 -11.30 -10.71 1.90
C SER A 170 -11.30 -11.16 3.36
N ALA A 171 -10.34 -10.68 4.15
CA ALA A 171 -10.29 -10.89 5.59
C ALA A 171 -11.30 -10.01 6.38
N GLY A 172 -12.16 -9.25 5.69
CA GLY A 172 -13.16 -8.38 6.32
C GLY A 172 -12.55 -7.18 7.07
N ILE A 173 -11.33 -6.77 6.69
CA ILE A 173 -10.68 -5.57 7.22
C ILE A 173 -10.98 -4.41 6.27
N ASN A 174 -11.46 -3.31 6.82
CA ASN A 174 -11.84 -2.13 6.05
C ASN A 174 -10.62 -1.24 5.81
N MET A 175 -9.84 -1.54 4.77
CA MET A 175 -8.79 -0.65 4.28
C MET A 175 -9.44 0.51 3.50
N VAL A 176 -9.01 1.74 3.80
CA VAL A 176 -9.41 2.97 3.11
C VAL A 176 -8.20 3.44 2.31
N ALA A 177 -8.16 3.09 1.03
CA ALA A 177 -7.10 3.55 0.15
C ALA A 177 -7.19 5.06 -0.07
N GLY A 178 -6.05 5.74 -0.11
CA GLY A 178 -5.98 7.18 -0.31
C GLY A 178 -4.70 7.62 -1.01
N TYR A 179 -4.76 8.83 -1.56
CA TYR A 179 -3.64 9.51 -2.20
C TYR A 179 -3.47 10.90 -1.61
N GLY A 180 -2.23 11.31 -1.49
CA GLY A 180 -1.89 12.65 -1.08
C GLY A 180 -0.39 12.92 -1.02
N LEU A 181 -0.06 14.17 -0.78
CA LEU A 181 1.28 14.74 -0.81
C LEU A 181 1.50 15.59 0.44
N THR A 182 2.75 15.89 0.75
CA THR A 182 3.06 16.92 1.75
C THR A 182 2.45 18.26 1.34
N GLU A 183 2.51 18.59 0.07
CA GLU A 183 2.01 19.82 -0.52
C GLU A 183 0.48 19.95 -0.52
N SER A 184 -0.25 18.85 -0.38
CA SER A 184 -1.72 18.84 -0.25
C SER A 184 -2.22 18.74 1.20
N THR A 185 -1.33 18.88 2.19
CA THR A 185 -1.63 18.69 3.62
C THR A 185 -2.23 17.29 3.88
N ALA A 186 -1.56 16.28 3.40
CA ALA A 186 -1.81 14.85 3.41
C ALA A 186 -2.79 14.36 2.33
N THR A 187 -4.09 14.64 2.42
CA THR A 187 -5.10 13.93 1.62
C THR A 187 -5.52 14.72 0.38
N VAL A 188 -5.56 14.07 -0.78
CA VAL A 188 -6.16 14.54 -2.03
C VAL A 188 -7.43 13.75 -2.32
N SER A 189 -7.35 12.42 -2.20
CA SER A 189 -8.48 11.52 -2.42
C SER A 189 -8.43 10.36 -1.43
N CYS A 190 -9.57 9.79 -1.12
CA CYS A 190 -9.67 8.55 -0.36
C CYS A 190 -11.00 7.83 -0.66
N ASP A 191 -11.03 6.54 -0.34
CA ASP A 191 -12.27 5.78 -0.32
C ASP A 191 -13.25 6.36 0.68
N ARG A 192 -14.53 6.25 0.40
CA ARG A 192 -15.61 6.72 1.28
C ARG A 192 -16.40 5.53 1.81
N GLY A 193 -16.66 5.54 3.11
CA GLY A 193 -17.48 4.52 3.74
C GLY A 193 -18.85 4.38 3.07
N GLY A 194 -19.26 3.13 2.82
CA GLY A 194 -20.58 2.83 2.24
C GLY A 194 -20.75 3.11 0.74
N GLN A 195 -19.76 3.70 0.07
CA GLN A 195 -19.78 3.88 -1.39
C GLN A 195 -19.06 2.72 -2.11
N PRO A 196 -19.49 2.39 -3.35
CA PRO A 196 -18.76 1.45 -4.20
C PRO A 196 -17.33 1.93 -4.44
N LYS A 197 -16.40 0.98 -4.41
CA LYS A 197 -14.98 1.22 -4.68
C LYS A 197 -14.37 0.10 -5.52
N THR A 198 -13.28 0.41 -6.19
CA THR A 198 -12.58 -0.49 -7.10
C THR A 198 -11.17 -0.75 -6.59
N ILE A 199 -10.73 -2.01 -6.56
CA ILE A 199 -9.33 -2.38 -6.26
C ILE A 199 -8.37 -1.61 -7.15
N GLY A 200 -7.31 -1.05 -6.55
CA GLY A 200 -6.31 -0.22 -7.22
C GLY A 200 -6.70 1.26 -7.38
N SER A 201 -7.93 1.65 -6.99
CA SER A 201 -8.30 3.05 -6.87
C SER A 201 -7.73 3.67 -5.60
N VAL A 202 -7.38 4.95 -5.65
CA VAL A 202 -7.05 5.75 -4.47
C VAL A 202 -8.23 6.62 -4.01
N GLY A 203 -9.43 6.17 -4.35
CA GLY A 203 -10.69 6.77 -3.91
C GLY A 203 -11.11 8.02 -4.69
N ARG A 204 -11.98 8.80 -4.09
CA ARG A 204 -12.57 10.00 -4.67
C ARG A 204 -11.96 11.26 -4.09
N LEU A 205 -11.92 12.34 -4.87
CA LEU A 205 -11.43 13.65 -4.44
C LEU A 205 -12.17 14.10 -3.19
N ILE A 206 -11.44 14.55 -2.16
CA ILE A 206 -12.05 15.13 -0.94
C ILE A 206 -12.53 16.57 -1.17
N GLY A 207 -13.32 17.07 -0.24
CA GLY A 207 -13.87 18.44 -0.30
C GLY A 207 -12.76 19.52 -0.28
N GLY A 208 -13.07 20.69 -0.86
CA GLY A 208 -12.14 21.83 -0.88
C GLY A 208 -11.01 21.77 -1.90
N LEU A 209 -10.92 20.69 -2.68
CA LEU A 209 -9.92 20.51 -3.74
C LEU A 209 -10.57 20.49 -5.12
N GLN A 210 -9.82 20.96 -6.11
CA GLN A 210 -10.09 20.84 -7.54
C GLN A 210 -8.94 20.03 -8.17
N LEU A 211 -9.29 19.20 -9.15
CA LEU A 211 -8.37 18.37 -9.90
C LEU A 211 -8.59 18.55 -11.40
N LYS A 212 -7.52 18.71 -12.16
CA LYS A 212 -7.52 18.57 -13.63
C LYS A 212 -6.31 17.75 -14.06
N PHE A 213 -6.31 17.29 -15.31
CA PHE A 213 -5.15 16.62 -15.90
C PHE A 213 -4.44 17.57 -16.84
N GLY A 214 -3.11 17.62 -16.73
CA GLY A 214 -2.20 18.33 -17.63
C GLY A 214 -1.64 17.42 -18.72
N GLU A 215 -0.47 17.80 -19.27
CA GLU A 215 0.28 16.97 -20.20
C GLU A 215 0.68 15.64 -19.54
N ASP A 216 0.83 14.59 -20.31
CA ASP A 216 1.16 13.23 -19.85
C ASP A 216 0.22 12.69 -18.74
N ASN A 217 -1.02 13.20 -18.68
CA ASN A 217 -2.00 12.91 -17.64
C ASN A 217 -1.52 13.31 -16.23
N GLU A 218 -0.66 14.32 -16.11
CA GLU A 218 -0.25 14.87 -14.83
C GLU A 218 -1.46 15.33 -14.01
N ILE A 219 -1.50 14.95 -12.75
CA ILE A 219 -2.52 15.41 -11.81
C ILE A 219 -2.15 16.82 -11.36
N LEU A 220 -3.01 17.79 -11.65
CA LEU A 220 -2.89 19.18 -11.22
C LEU A 220 -3.96 19.46 -10.16
N LEU A 221 -3.54 20.11 -9.06
CA LEU A 221 -4.39 20.34 -7.89
C LEU A 221 -4.51 21.83 -7.57
N ARG A 222 -5.69 22.23 -7.13
CA ARG A 222 -5.92 23.58 -6.58
C ARG A 222 -6.92 23.49 -5.43
N GLY A 223 -6.69 24.24 -4.34
CA GLY A 223 -7.62 24.26 -3.21
C GLY A 223 -6.99 24.80 -1.93
N THR A 224 -7.80 24.82 -0.87
CA THR A 224 -7.44 25.46 0.41
C THR A 224 -6.40 24.71 1.22
N SER A 225 -6.24 23.40 1.00
CA SER A 225 -5.23 22.56 1.64
C SER A 225 -3.91 22.47 0.85
N ILE A 226 -3.85 23.06 -0.35
CA ILE A 226 -2.63 23.08 -1.17
C ILE A 226 -1.63 24.10 -0.65
N THR A 227 -0.36 23.70 -0.59
CA THR A 227 0.75 24.57 -0.16
C THR A 227 0.81 25.88 -0.93
N LYS A 228 1.26 26.96 -0.27
CA LYS A 228 1.53 28.25 -0.93
C LYS A 228 2.94 28.31 -1.52
N GLY A 229 3.73 27.27 -1.40
CA GLY A 229 5.08 27.19 -1.94
C GLY A 229 6.12 26.70 -0.94
N TYR A 230 7.36 26.73 -1.34
CA TYR A 230 8.51 26.25 -0.58
C TYR A 230 9.23 27.43 0.09
N TYR A 231 9.62 27.24 1.35
CA TYR A 231 10.24 28.31 2.15
C TYR A 231 11.57 28.76 1.55
N ARG A 232 11.66 30.04 1.21
CA ARG A 232 12.84 30.68 0.59
C ARG A 232 13.33 29.98 -0.69
N LYS A 233 12.40 29.37 -1.47
CA LYS A 233 12.69 28.71 -2.74
C LYS A 233 11.69 29.17 -3.81
N ASP A 234 11.82 30.45 -4.22
CA ASP A 234 10.85 31.08 -5.14
C ASP A 234 10.85 30.45 -6.51
N GLU A 235 12.01 30.03 -7.03
CA GLU A 235 12.10 29.33 -8.32
C GLU A 235 11.39 27.97 -8.28
N ALA A 236 11.64 27.17 -7.24
CA ALA A 236 10.96 25.89 -7.06
C ALA A 236 9.44 26.07 -6.84
N THR A 237 9.04 27.16 -6.19
CA THR A 237 7.62 27.49 -6.01
C THR A 237 6.97 27.85 -7.35
N ARG A 238 7.59 28.68 -8.17
CA ARG A 238 7.10 29.04 -9.52
C ARG A 238 7.10 27.85 -10.49
N ALA A 239 8.03 26.91 -10.32
CA ALA A 239 8.04 25.69 -11.11
C ALA A 239 6.94 24.70 -10.71
N ALA A 240 6.50 24.72 -9.44
CA ALA A 240 5.50 23.80 -8.91
C ALA A 240 4.07 24.35 -8.95
N ILE A 241 3.88 25.67 -8.98
CA ILE A 241 2.55 26.31 -9.00
C ILE A 241 2.53 27.27 -10.19
N ASP A 242 1.63 26.97 -11.16
CA ASP A 242 1.48 27.78 -12.35
C ASP A 242 0.80 29.13 -12.07
N GLU A 243 0.72 30.01 -13.09
CA GLU A 243 0.14 31.35 -13.01
C GLU A 243 -1.35 31.34 -12.66
N ASP A 244 -2.07 30.25 -13.01
CA ASP A 244 -3.48 30.02 -12.69
C ASP A 244 -3.68 29.42 -11.28
N GLY A 245 -2.61 29.17 -10.52
CA GLY A 245 -2.61 28.64 -9.17
C GLY A 245 -2.79 27.11 -9.09
N TRP A 246 -2.52 26.38 -10.18
CA TRP A 246 -2.52 24.92 -10.15
C TRP A 246 -1.16 24.40 -9.69
N PHE A 247 -1.19 23.50 -8.72
CA PHE A 247 -0.02 22.80 -8.25
C PHE A 247 0.25 21.57 -9.12
N HIS A 248 1.43 21.49 -9.68
CA HIS A 248 1.95 20.37 -10.47
C HIS A 248 2.47 19.29 -9.53
N THR A 249 1.76 18.16 -9.45
CA THR A 249 2.12 17.09 -8.51
C THR A 249 3.32 16.26 -8.94
N GLY A 250 3.54 16.17 -10.25
CA GLY A 250 4.47 15.23 -10.86
C GLY A 250 3.98 13.77 -10.85
N ASP A 251 2.76 13.52 -10.37
CA ASP A 251 2.12 12.20 -10.40
C ASP A 251 1.14 12.15 -11.58
N ALA A 252 1.10 11.04 -12.30
CA ALA A 252 0.16 10.80 -13.40
C ALA A 252 -0.99 9.89 -12.97
N GLY A 253 -2.16 10.08 -13.57
CA GLY A 253 -3.32 9.28 -13.25
C GLY A 253 -4.51 9.53 -14.17
N TYR A 254 -5.64 8.94 -13.83
CA TYR A 254 -6.90 9.12 -14.54
C TYR A 254 -8.10 8.94 -13.62
N LEU A 255 -9.24 9.47 -14.02
CA LEU A 255 -10.52 9.25 -13.35
C LEU A 255 -11.33 8.17 -14.08
N LYS A 256 -11.89 7.24 -13.32
CA LYS A 256 -12.86 6.26 -13.81
C LYS A 256 -14.00 6.13 -12.81
N ASN A 257 -15.22 6.37 -13.25
CA ASN A 257 -16.42 6.37 -12.39
C ASN A 257 -16.32 7.32 -11.17
N GLY A 258 -15.56 8.42 -11.31
CA GLY A 258 -15.30 9.38 -10.24
C GLY A 258 -14.26 8.92 -9.22
N GLU A 259 -13.64 7.76 -9.39
CA GLU A 259 -12.49 7.27 -8.60
C GLU A 259 -11.18 7.64 -9.31
N LEU A 260 -10.19 8.04 -8.54
CA LEU A 260 -8.84 8.36 -9.02
C LEU A 260 -7.98 7.10 -9.03
N PHE A 261 -7.26 6.91 -10.12
CA PHE A 261 -6.26 5.86 -10.29
C PHE A 261 -4.93 6.53 -10.59
N LEU A 262 -3.90 6.16 -9.85
CA LEU A 262 -2.53 6.57 -10.13
C LEU A 262 -1.91 5.60 -11.14
N THR A 263 -1.12 6.12 -12.05
CA THR A 263 -0.35 5.29 -12.98
C THR A 263 1.10 5.22 -12.57
N ASP A 264 1.78 6.37 -12.48
CA ASP A 264 3.16 6.44 -11.98
C ASP A 264 3.55 7.90 -11.69
N ARG A 265 4.77 8.12 -11.18
CA ARG A 265 5.38 9.45 -11.13
C ARG A 265 6.02 9.78 -12.46
N ILE A 266 5.71 10.94 -13.01
CA ILE A 266 6.23 11.38 -14.32
C ILE A 266 7.76 11.43 -14.33
N LYS A 267 8.36 11.89 -13.21
CA LYS A 267 9.83 11.96 -13.06
C LYS A 267 10.49 10.60 -12.81
N ASP A 268 9.73 9.61 -12.34
CA ASP A 268 10.21 8.28 -12.03
C ASP A 268 10.00 7.30 -13.21
N LEU A 269 9.29 7.75 -14.26
CA LEU A 269 9.17 6.98 -15.50
C LEU A 269 10.55 6.87 -16.17
N PHE A 270 11.06 5.66 -16.28
CA PHE A 270 12.30 5.42 -17.00
C PHE A 270 12.07 5.36 -18.50
N LYS A 271 12.87 6.10 -19.24
CA LYS A 271 12.91 5.99 -20.71
C LYS A 271 14.02 5.03 -21.10
N THR A 272 13.64 3.87 -21.62
CA THR A 272 14.62 2.91 -22.12
C THR A 272 15.34 3.50 -23.34
N SER A 273 16.53 2.94 -23.67
CA SER A 273 17.28 3.33 -24.89
C SER A 273 16.48 3.17 -26.18
N ASN A 274 15.42 2.36 -26.17
CA ASN A 274 14.49 2.14 -27.29
C ASN A 274 13.29 3.12 -27.27
N GLY A 275 13.31 4.13 -26.38
CA GLY A 275 12.28 5.14 -26.29
C GLY A 275 10.97 4.70 -25.63
N LYS A 276 10.93 3.51 -25.02
CA LYS A 276 9.76 3.03 -24.28
C LYS A 276 9.79 3.53 -22.83
N TYR A 277 8.63 3.93 -22.32
CA TYR A 277 8.50 4.28 -20.91
C TYR A 277 8.24 3.03 -20.07
N ILE A 278 8.93 2.94 -18.95
CA ILE A 278 8.80 1.89 -17.93
C ILE A 278 8.29 2.55 -16.65
N ALA A 279 7.25 1.99 -16.08
CA ALA A 279 6.66 2.36 -14.81
C ALA A 279 7.25 1.49 -13.68
N PRO A 280 8.31 1.93 -12.97
CA PRO A 280 9.03 1.08 -12.02
C PRO A 280 8.14 0.63 -10.86
N GLN A 281 7.32 1.52 -10.31
CA GLN A 281 6.45 1.21 -9.16
C GLN A 281 5.42 0.13 -9.49
N MET A 282 4.89 0.09 -10.72
CA MET A 282 3.97 -0.95 -11.16
C MET A 282 4.64 -2.33 -11.15
N ILE A 283 5.87 -2.41 -11.64
CA ILE A 283 6.67 -3.65 -11.68
C ILE A 283 7.04 -4.07 -10.25
N GLU A 284 7.54 -3.15 -9.45
CA GLU A 284 7.93 -3.37 -8.05
C GLU A 284 6.76 -3.90 -7.22
N SER A 285 5.59 -3.25 -7.30
CA SER A 285 4.37 -3.66 -6.59
C SER A 285 3.89 -5.07 -6.98
N LYS A 286 4.10 -5.47 -8.23
CA LYS A 286 3.75 -6.82 -8.69
C LYS A 286 4.73 -7.88 -8.18
N LEU A 287 6.01 -7.54 -8.06
CA LEU A 287 7.06 -8.50 -7.71
C LEU A 287 7.29 -8.62 -6.20
N VAL A 288 7.08 -7.54 -5.42
CA VAL A 288 7.31 -7.53 -3.96
C VAL A 288 6.38 -8.48 -3.19
N VAL A 289 5.30 -8.95 -3.80
CA VAL A 289 4.39 -9.94 -3.19
C VAL A 289 5.00 -11.34 -3.12
N ASP A 290 6.13 -11.59 -3.79
CA ASP A 290 6.83 -12.86 -3.68
C ASP A 290 7.45 -13.02 -2.29
N ARG A 291 7.23 -14.17 -1.68
CA ARG A 291 7.69 -14.46 -0.32
C ARG A 291 9.20 -14.33 -0.09
N TYR A 292 10.00 -14.52 -1.13
CA TYR A 292 11.47 -14.45 -1.06
C TYR A 292 12.01 -13.05 -1.31
N ILE A 293 11.14 -12.07 -1.61
CA ILE A 293 11.50 -10.68 -1.88
C ILE A 293 11.06 -9.82 -0.70
N ASP A 294 12.00 -9.25 0.04
CA ASP A 294 11.72 -8.26 1.07
C ASP A 294 11.59 -6.87 0.47
N GLN A 295 12.52 -6.46 -0.39
CA GLN A 295 12.48 -5.19 -1.10
C GLN A 295 12.96 -5.39 -2.53
N ILE A 296 12.48 -4.52 -3.43
CA ILE A 296 12.88 -4.53 -4.84
C ILE A 296 12.94 -3.10 -5.36
N VAL A 297 13.95 -2.82 -6.18
CA VAL A 297 14.09 -1.57 -6.94
C VAL A 297 14.34 -1.92 -8.39
N VAL A 298 13.51 -1.37 -9.27
CA VAL A 298 13.63 -1.51 -10.73
C VAL A 298 14.61 -0.48 -11.26
N ILE A 299 15.49 -0.91 -12.16
CA ILE A 299 16.51 -0.09 -12.82
C ILE A 299 16.37 -0.29 -14.33
N ALA A 300 15.95 0.76 -15.03
CA ALA A 300 15.71 0.69 -16.48
C ALA A 300 16.14 1.96 -17.24
N ASP A 301 16.43 3.08 -16.54
CA ASP A 301 16.69 4.36 -17.20
C ASP A 301 17.88 4.26 -18.18
N GLN A 302 17.64 4.68 -19.43
CA GLN A 302 18.57 4.65 -20.54
C GLN A 302 19.19 3.25 -20.83
N ARG A 303 18.63 2.18 -20.25
CA ARG A 303 19.11 0.82 -20.45
C ARG A 303 18.33 0.11 -21.57
N LYS A 304 18.94 -0.92 -22.13
CA LYS A 304 18.32 -1.76 -23.18
C LYS A 304 17.30 -2.75 -22.63
N PHE A 305 17.35 -3.02 -21.33
CA PHE A 305 16.51 -3.98 -20.63
C PHE A 305 16.24 -3.53 -19.20
N VAL A 306 15.15 -4.01 -18.64
CA VAL A 306 14.78 -3.80 -17.25
C VAL A 306 15.56 -4.74 -16.35
N SER A 307 16.16 -4.22 -15.32
CA SER A 307 16.85 -4.99 -14.26
C SER A 307 16.23 -4.65 -12.90
N ALA A 308 16.45 -5.52 -11.93
CA ALA A 308 16.03 -5.27 -10.57
C ALA A 308 17.14 -5.58 -9.56
N LEU A 309 17.26 -4.71 -8.57
CA LEU A 309 18.00 -4.96 -7.35
C LEU A 309 17.03 -5.47 -6.29
N ILE A 310 17.33 -6.61 -5.70
CA ILE A 310 16.45 -7.31 -4.78
C ILE A 310 17.14 -7.51 -3.44
N VAL A 311 16.50 -7.09 -2.36
CA VAL A 311 16.81 -7.53 -1.00
C VAL A 311 15.92 -8.74 -0.71
N PRO A 312 16.48 -9.93 -0.55
CA PRO A 312 15.69 -11.12 -0.31
C PRO A 312 15.25 -11.24 1.16
N GLU A 313 14.19 -12.00 1.41
CA GLU A 313 13.85 -12.46 2.75
C GLU A 313 14.83 -13.58 3.17
N TYR A 314 15.89 -13.20 3.86
CA TYR A 314 17.04 -14.07 4.15
C TYR A 314 16.68 -15.34 4.93
N ASN A 315 15.73 -15.26 5.87
CA ASN A 315 15.33 -16.43 6.65
C ASN A 315 14.70 -17.49 5.74
N LEU A 316 13.87 -17.06 4.80
CA LEU A 316 13.26 -17.97 3.82
C LEU A 316 14.26 -18.51 2.81
N LEU A 317 15.30 -17.75 2.45
CA LEU A 317 16.39 -18.27 1.62
C LEU A 317 17.23 -19.31 2.36
N LYS A 318 17.52 -19.11 3.66
CA LYS A 318 18.19 -20.10 4.50
C LYS A 318 17.39 -21.40 4.58
N ASP A 319 16.09 -21.30 4.88
CA ASP A 319 15.18 -22.47 4.90
C ASP A 319 15.13 -23.19 3.55
N PHE A 320 15.18 -22.44 2.44
CA PHE A 320 15.25 -23.03 1.10
C PHE A 320 16.57 -23.76 0.89
N ALA A 321 17.70 -23.13 1.22
CA ALA A 321 19.02 -23.71 1.06
C ALA A 321 19.17 -25.01 1.88
N GLU A 322 18.72 -25.02 3.13
CA GLU A 322 18.74 -26.22 4.00
C GLU A 322 17.92 -27.37 3.41
N ARG A 323 16.69 -27.09 2.94
CA ARG A 323 15.82 -28.09 2.31
C ARG A 323 16.36 -28.67 1.00
N HIS A 324 17.14 -27.89 0.27
CA HIS A 324 17.74 -28.30 -1.00
C HIS A 324 19.23 -28.70 -0.87
N HIS A 325 19.73 -28.84 0.38
CA HIS A 325 21.11 -29.22 0.68
C HIS A 325 22.16 -28.29 0.05
N ILE A 326 21.82 -27.01 -0.12
CA ILE A 326 22.73 -25.98 -0.61
C ILE A 326 23.62 -25.53 0.55
N ARG A 327 24.94 -25.69 0.40
CA ARG A 327 25.91 -25.20 1.39
C ARG A 327 26.10 -23.70 1.24
N PHE A 328 26.18 -22.99 2.35
CA PHE A 328 26.47 -21.56 2.39
C PHE A 328 27.21 -21.21 3.70
N THR A 329 27.99 -20.16 3.67
CA THR A 329 28.73 -19.65 4.83
C THR A 329 28.06 -18.44 5.47
N ASP A 330 27.51 -17.57 4.64
CA ASP A 330 26.85 -16.34 5.06
C ASP A 330 25.74 -15.91 4.08
N THR A 331 25.10 -14.78 4.33
CA THR A 331 24.03 -14.23 3.49
C THR A 331 24.55 -13.80 2.11
N ALA A 332 25.80 -13.34 2.02
CA ALA A 332 26.39 -12.95 0.74
C ALA A 332 26.62 -14.17 -0.17
N ASP A 333 27.01 -15.29 0.42
CA ASP A 333 27.17 -16.56 -0.30
C ASP A 333 25.82 -17.08 -0.81
N LEU A 334 24.76 -17.00 0.00
CA LEU A 334 23.40 -17.31 -0.44
C LEU A 334 22.97 -16.45 -1.65
N CYS A 335 23.21 -15.15 -1.61
CA CYS A 335 22.85 -14.23 -2.70
C CYS A 335 23.62 -14.51 -4.01
N ARG A 336 24.82 -15.09 -3.94
CA ARG A 336 25.63 -15.46 -5.10
C ARG A 336 25.32 -16.86 -5.63
N ASN A 337 24.60 -17.67 -4.86
CA ASN A 337 24.34 -19.06 -5.23
C ASN A 337 23.47 -19.16 -6.49
N ALA A 338 23.92 -19.96 -7.47
CA ALA A 338 23.28 -20.09 -8.78
C ALA A 338 21.89 -20.72 -8.71
N ASP A 339 21.64 -21.66 -7.80
CA ASP A 339 20.35 -22.34 -7.70
C ASP A 339 19.30 -21.43 -7.03
N ILE A 340 19.73 -20.62 -6.05
CA ILE A 340 18.89 -19.59 -5.44
C ILE A 340 18.52 -18.53 -6.49
N ASN A 341 19.49 -18.05 -7.27
CA ASN A 341 19.23 -17.08 -8.33
C ASN A 341 18.28 -17.64 -9.40
N LYS A 342 18.44 -18.90 -9.80
CA LYS A 342 17.52 -19.58 -10.73
C LYS A 342 16.11 -19.68 -10.17
N MET A 343 15.98 -20.06 -8.91
CA MET A 343 14.69 -20.16 -8.24
C MET A 343 13.98 -18.80 -8.22
N LEU A 344 14.68 -17.74 -7.82
CA LEU A 344 14.10 -16.39 -7.77
C LEU A 344 13.73 -15.88 -9.17
N LEU A 345 14.59 -16.07 -10.16
CA LEU A 345 14.31 -15.67 -11.54
C LEU A 345 13.09 -16.41 -12.12
N PHE A 346 12.97 -17.71 -11.84
CA PHE A 346 11.76 -18.48 -12.23
C PHE A 346 10.49 -17.89 -11.62
N ARG A 347 10.52 -17.52 -10.35
CA ARG A 347 9.37 -16.92 -9.65
C ARG A 347 9.01 -15.55 -10.20
N ILE A 348 10.01 -14.69 -10.41
CA ILE A 348 9.85 -13.38 -11.05
C ILE A 348 9.22 -13.53 -12.43
N ASN A 349 9.75 -14.43 -13.27
CA ASN A 349 9.22 -14.69 -14.61
C ASN A 349 7.75 -15.16 -14.56
N THR A 350 7.38 -15.91 -13.54
CA THR A 350 5.98 -16.33 -13.35
C THR A 350 5.06 -15.17 -13.03
N LEU A 351 5.50 -14.23 -12.18
CA LEU A 351 4.70 -13.07 -11.76
C LEU A 351 4.56 -12.00 -12.85
N GLN A 352 5.51 -11.93 -13.78
CA GLN A 352 5.54 -10.89 -14.81
C GLN A 352 5.00 -11.32 -16.19
N GLN A 353 4.34 -12.47 -16.27
CA GLN A 353 3.79 -13.01 -17.54
C GLN A 353 2.76 -12.07 -18.21
N GLU A 354 2.11 -11.21 -17.44
CA GLU A 354 1.09 -10.27 -17.94
C GLU A 354 1.69 -8.93 -18.41
N PHE A 355 3.00 -8.70 -18.22
CA PHE A 355 3.64 -7.45 -18.64
C PHE A 355 3.86 -7.38 -20.14
N ALA A 356 3.89 -6.15 -20.68
CA ALA A 356 4.28 -5.94 -22.06
C ALA A 356 5.71 -6.44 -22.29
N HIS A 357 6.03 -6.94 -23.46
CA HIS A 357 7.29 -7.63 -23.78
C HIS A 357 8.57 -6.83 -23.51
N TYR A 358 8.49 -5.53 -23.28
CA TYR A 358 9.62 -4.64 -22.96
C TYR A 358 9.70 -4.28 -21.45
N GLU A 359 8.72 -4.65 -20.64
CA GLU A 359 8.66 -4.37 -19.20
C GLU A 359 9.29 -5.46 -18.31
N PRO A 360 9.34 -6.75 -18.72
CA PRO A 360 9.83 -7.79 -17.84
C PRO A 360 11.25 -7.54 -17.37
N VAL A 361 11.47 -7.74 -16.07
CA VAL A 361 12.80 -7.78 -15.47
C VAL A 361 13.57 -8.94 -16.06
N SER A 362 14.59 -8.62 -16.83
CA SER A 362 15.42 -9.60 -17.54
C SER A 362 16.67 -10.01 -16.75
N TYR A 363 17.08 -9.20 -15.79
CA TYR A 363 18.26 -9.41 -14.97
C TYR A 363 18.02 -8.98 -13.54
N THR A 364 18.40 -9.82 -12.57
CA THR A 364 18.29 -9.53 -11.15
C THR A 364 19.65 -9.58 -10.47
N HIS A 365 19.86 -8.69 -9.51
CA HIS A 365 21.01 -8.72 -8.61
C HIS A 365 20.51 -8.81 -7.18
N LEU A 366 20.95 -9.85 -6.46
CA LEU A 366 20.62 -10.02 -5.05
C LEU A 366 21.63 -9.29 -4.19
N ARG A 367 21.13 -8.56 -3.20
CA ARG A 367 21.93 -7.80 -2.27
C ARG A 367 22.07 -8.55 -0.95
N ALA A 368 23.29 -8.53 -0.38
CA ALA A 368 23.59 -9.17 0.89
C ALA A 368 23.31 -8.30 2.13
N HIS A 369 22.91 -7.02 1.95
CA HIS A 369 22.61 -6.08 3.02
C HIS A 369 21.10 -6.01 3.32
N GLU A 370 20.74 -5.77 4.57
CA GLU A 370 19.35 -5.83 5.07
C GLU A 370 18.46 -4.66 4.63
N THR A 371 19.02 -3.56 4.08
CA THR A 371 18.24 -2.38 3.66
C THR A 371 18.75 -1.79 2.36
N LEU A 372 17.84 -1.19 1.56
CA LEU A 372 18.16 -0.42 0.37
C LEU A 372 18.68 1.00 0.68
N SER A 373 18.56 1.45 1.94
CA SER A 373 19.00 2.78 2.38
C SER A 373 20.51 2.96 2.40
N ASP A 374 21.28 1.89 2.20
CA ASP A 374 22.76 1.92 2.13
C ASP A 374 23.26 2.15 0.69
N LEU A 375 22.37 2.53 -0.23
CA LEU A 375 22.65 3.03 -1.57
C LEU A 375 22.71 4.55 -1.56
#